data_4be7123a4d8d823316d9c092f694220c
#
_entry.id   4be7123a4d8d823316d9c092f694220c
#
_cell.length_a   1.000
_cell.length_b   1.000
_cell.length_c   1.000
_cell.angle_alpha   90.00
_cell.angle_beta   90.00
_cell.angle_gamma   90.00
#
_symmetry.space_group_name_H-M   'P 1'
#
loop_
_entity.id
_entity.type
_entity.pdbx_description
1 polymer ?
#
loop_
_entity_poly.entity_id
_entity_poly.type
_entity_poly.pdbx_seq_one_letter_code
_entity_poly.pdbx_strand_id
1 'polypeptide(L)'
;MSAIDGNFVYQKTLSCGRIEVSSEVTDYPLTDLFDIAERRNPKRAFLFVSKVLGRHIPVSPLVMRNVYTQLAEKFPGTLDGPVVFIGMAETAVGLGAGVFDEVRKHHPDCVYLTSTRHPVDAELLCEFKEEHSHATDHLIYYPVCAGMRQTVAEAQTLVLVDDEATTGKTFLNLLAALRASGALRKVRRVIAVTLTDWSGEALYQNCPLPLHTVSLISGSWRWTPE
;
A
#
# COMPACT_ATOMS: atom_id res chain seq x y z
N MET A 1 -19.08 -3.30 -21.67
CA MET A 1 -19.02 -2.62 -20.37
C MET A 1 -20.32 -1.85 -20.20
N SER A 2 -21.19 -2.29 -19.29
CA SER A 2 -22.39 -1.51 -18.96
C SER A 2 -22.11 -0.73 -17.69
N ALA A 3 -22.20 0.58 -17.77
CA ALA A 3 -22.24 1.44 -16.61
C ALA A 3 -23.65 1.32 -16.00
N ILE A 4 -23.71 0.87 -14.74
CA ILE A 4 -24.93 0.96 -13.93
C ILE A 4 -24.54 1.89 -12.78
N ASP A 5 -25.19 3.04 -12.70
CA ASP A 5 -25.07 4.06 -11.63
C ASP A 5 -23.67 4.63 -11.37
N GLY A 6 -22.89 4.90 -12.42
CA GLY A 6 -21.57 5.50 -12.28
C GLY A 6 -20.45 4.54 -11.83
N ASN A 7 -20.77 3.29 -11.49
CA ASN A 7 -19.78 2.30 -11.07
C ASN A 7 -19.32 1.46 -12.26
N PHE A 8 -18.01 1.33 -12.45
CA PHE A 8 -17.43 0.39 -13.40
C PHE A 8 -17.45 -1.03 -12.80
N VAL A 9 -17.95 -1.99 -13.56
CA VAL A 9 -18.01 -3.40 -13.13
C VAL A 9 -17.06 -4.22 -14.00
N TYR A 10 -16.12 -4.89 -13.35
CA TYR A 10 -15.25 -5.90 -13.93
C TYR A 10 -15.70 -7.28 -13.42
N GLN A 11 -15.83 -8.25 -14.31
CA GLN A 11 -16.22 -9.63 -13.93
C GLN A 11 -15.25 -10.63 -14.55
N LYS A 12 -14.89 -11.66 -13.76
CA LYS A 12 -14.10 -12.79 -14.23
C LYS A 12 -14.62 -14.09 -13.64
N THR A 13 -14.84 -15.08 -14.50
CA THR A 13 -15.16 -16.45 -14.12
C THR A 13 -13.86 -17.24 -14.03
N LEU A 14 -13.68 -17.97 -12.95
CA LEU A 14 -12.60 -18.92 -12.68
C LEU A 14 -13.17 -20.32 -12.58
N SER A 15 -12.33 -21.35 -12.51
CA SER A 15 -12.78 -22.74 -12.44
C SER A 15 -13.58 -23.07 -11.16
N CYS A 16 -13.48 -22.25 -10.14
CA CYS A 16 -14.06 -22.47 -8.80
C CYS A 16 -15.05 -21.37 -8.37
N GLY A 17 -15.44 -20.47 -9.30
CA GLY A 17 -16.38 -19.41 -8.98
C GLY A 17 -16.21 -18.15 -9.82
N ARG A 18 -16.93 -17.11 -9.45
CA ARG A 18 -16.94 -15.82 -10.14
C ARG A 18 -16.59 -14.68 -9.20
N ILE A 19 -15.72 -13.77 -9.66
CA ILE A 19 -15.44 -12.50 -9.00
C ILE A 19 -16.07 -11.34 -9.77
N GLU A 20 -16.69 -10.44 -9.04
CA GLU A 20 -17.23 -9.18 -9.51
C GLU A 20 -16.55 -8.04 -8.75
N VAL A 21 -16.02 -7.06 -9.47
CA VAL A 21 -15.37 -5.88 -8.91
C VAL A 21 -16.19 -4.66 -9.28
N SER A 22 -16.60 -3.89 -8.30
CA SER A 22 -17.25 -2.60 -8.46
C SER A 22 -16.29 -1.50 -8.01
N SER A 23 -16.04 -0.53 -8.88
CA SER A 23 -15.14 0.57 -8.59
C SER A 23 -15.89 1.88 -8.47
N GLU A 24 -15.64 2.62 -7.40
CA GLU A 24 -16.18 3.96 -7.12
C GLU A 24 -15.29 5.05 -7.75
N VAL A 25 -13.97 4.81 -7.75
CA VAL A 25 -12.97 5.68 -8.36
C VAL A 25 -12.13 4.88 -9.33
N THR A 26 -12.00 5.36 -10.56
CA THR A 26 -11.19 4.76 -11.63
C THR A 26 -10.38 5.82 -12.34
N ASP A 27 -9.27 6.20 -11.74
CA ASP A 27 -8.30 7.08 -12.40
C ASP A 27 -7.35 6.29 -13.33
N TYR A 28 -7.49 4.96 -13.30
CA TYR A 28 -6.73 4.04 -14.15
C TYR A 28 -7.65 2.95 -14.70
N PRO A 29 -7.51 2.50 -15.97
CA PRO A 29 -8.32 1.40 -16.48
C PRO A 29 -8.11 0.12 -15.67
N LEU A 30 -9.20 -0.49 -15.14
CA LEU A 30 -9.10 -1.68 -14.29
C LEU A 30 -8.31 -2.80 -14.95
N THR A 31 -8.61 -3.07 -16.23
CA THR A 31 -7.98 -4.14 -17.02
C THR A 31 -6.49 -3.90 -17.28
N ASP A 32 -6.02 -2.66 -17.18
CA ASP A 32 -4.61 -2.30 -17.35
C ASP A 32 -3.87 -2.31 -16.01
N LEU A 33 -4.57 -2.13 -14.88
CA LEU A 33 -3.99 -2.09 -13.57
C LEU A 33 -3.76 -3.49 -12.98
N PHE A 34 -4.76 -4.39 -13.11
CA PHE A 34 -4.68 -5.74 -12.57
C PHE A 34 -5.38 -6.78 -13.45
N ASP A 35 -5.11 -8.03 -13.16
CA ASP A 35 -5.89 -9.19 -13.57
C ASP A 35 -6.18 -10.07 -12.34
N ILE A 36 -7.08 -11.02 -12.49
CA ILE A 36 -7.40 -12.01 -11.46
C ILE A 36 -6.81 -13.36 -11.88
N ALA A 37 -5.96 -13.90 -11.03
CA ALA A 37 -5.40 -15.23 -11.18
C ALA A 37 -6.08 -16.23 -10.23
N GLU A 38 -6.24 -17.45 -10.68
CA GLU A 38 -6.73 -18.56 -9.86
C GLU A 38 -5.62 -19.08 -8.94
N ARG A 39 -5.95 -19.37 -7.68
CA ARG A 39 -5.04 -19.97 -6.71
C ARG A 39 -5.47 -21.39 -6.38
N ARG A 40 -4.49 -22.28 -6.30
CA ARG A 40 -4.66 -23.63 -5.74
C ARG A 40 -4.66 -23.61 -4.21
N ASN A 41 -5.47 -22.74 -3.62
CA ASN A 41 -5.57 -22.60 -2.16
C ASN A 41 -7.04 -22.59 -1.74
N PRO A 42 -7.50 -23.60 -0.96
CA PRO A 42 -8.91 -23.70 -0.58
C PRO A 42 -9.43 -22.54 0.28
N LYS A 43 -8.53 -21.79 0.94
CA LYS A 43 -8.91 -20.64 1.78
C LYS A 43 -9.04 -19.32 1.00
N ARG A 44 -8.39 -19.22 -0.16
CA ARG A 44 -8.43 -18.02 -1.02
C ARG A 44 -8.29 -18.46 -2.47
N ALA A 45 -9.40 -18.53 -3.16
CA ALA A 45 -9.50 -19.11 -4.49
C ALA A 45 -8.84 -18.25 -5.60
N PHE A 46 -8.66 -16.96 -5.37
CA PHE A 46 -8.13 -16.02 -6.36
C PHE A 46 -7.08 -15.06 -5.77
N LEU A 47 -6.40 -14.36 -6.66
CA LEU A 47 -5.39 -13.34 -6.36
C LEU A 47 -5.54 -12.19 -7.37
N PHE A 48 -5.51 -10.96 -6.90
CA PHE A 48 -5.27 -9.80 -7.74
C PHE A 48 -3.80 -9.79 -8.17
N VAL A 49 -3.54 -9.74 -9.47
CA VAL A 49 -2.20 -9.69 -10.04
C VAL A 49 -1.99 -8.34 -10.67
N SER A 50 -1.15 -7.51 -10.08
CA SER A 50 -0.83 -6.21 -10.63
C SER A 50 -0.11 -6.34 -11.97
N LYS A 51 -0.56 -5.56 -12.95
CA LYS A 51 0.01 -5.46 -14.30
C LYS A 51 0.96 -4.27 -14.45
N VAL A 52 1.15 -3.49 -13.39
CA VAL A 52 1.95 -2.26 -13.40
C VAL A 52 3.10 -2.26 -12.39
N LEU A 53 3.17 -3.28 -11.52
CA LEU A 53 4.12 -3.35 -10.43
C LEU A 53 5.51 -3.90 -10.85
N GLY A 54 5.58 -4.66 -11.95
CA GLY A 54 6.81 -5.30 -12.39
C GLY A 54 7.29 -6.45 -11.49
N ARG A 55 6.43 -6.97 -10.62
CA ARG A 55 6.80 -8.00 -9.63
C ARG A 55 6.44 -9.41 -10.09
N HIS A 56 5.20 -9.63 -10.48
CA HIS A 56 4.70 -10.93 -10.93
C HIS A 56 4.76 -11.11 -12.44
N ILE A 57 4.62 -10.01 -13.15
CA ILE A 57 4.72 -9.94 -14.62
C ILE A 57 5.74 -8.86 -15.00
N PRO A 58 6.57 -9.09 -16.02
CA PRO A 58 7.44 -8.04 -16.56
C PRO A 58 6.62 -6.85 -17.05
N VAL A 59 7.05 -5.65 -16.71
CA VAL A 59 6.37 -4.40 -17.05
C VAL A 59 7.39 -3.37 -17.53
N SER A 60 7.01 -2.56 -18.50
CA SER A 60 7.85 -1.45 -18.95
C SER A 60 8.12 -0.47 -17.79
N PRO A 61 9.39 -0.06 -17.57
CA PRO A 61 9.70 0.95 -16.57
C PRO A 61 8.94 2.27 -16.74
N LEU A 62 8.56 2.60 -17.97
CA LEU A 62 7.74 3.79 -18.24
C LEU A 62 6.34 3.67 -17.64
N VAL A 63 5.70 2.51 -17.74
CA VAL A 63 4.39 2.25 -17.13
C VAL A 63 4.49 2.39 -15.61
N MET A 64 5.53 1.81 -14.99
CA MET A 64 5.77 1.93 -13.55
C MET A 64 5.94 3.39 -13.14
N ARG A 65 6.76 4.17 -13.86
CA ARG A 65 6.96 5.60 -13.56
C ARG A 65 5.67 6.42 -13.68
N ASN A 66 4.86 6.17 -14.69
CA ASN A 66 3.57 6.84 -14.84
C ASN A 66 2.65 6.57 -13.65
N VAL A 67 2.63 5.34 -13.15
CA VAL A 67 1.86 4.97 -11.95
C VAL A 67 2.36 5.71 -10.71
N TYR A 68 3.69 5.81 -10.52
CA TYR A 68 4.27 6.57 -9.39
C TYR A 68 3.89 8.04 -9.44
N THR A 69 3.96 8.66 -10.62
CA THR A 69 3.57 10.06 -10.83
C THR A 69 2.08 10.26 -10.53
N GLN A 70 1.20 9.41 -11.08
CA GLN A 70 -0.24 9.52 -10.83
C GLN A 70 -0.61 9.35 -9.35
N LEU A 71 0.04 8.45 -8.62
CA LEU A 71 -0.14 8.32 -7.17
C LEU A 71 0.36 9.57 -6.43
N ALA A 72 1.54 10.08 -6.81
CA ALA A 72 2.12 11.26 -6.18
C ALA A 72 1.26 12.52 -6.38
N GLU A 73 0.64 12.69 -7.54
CA GLU A 73 -0.27 13.79 -7.85
C GLU A 73 -1.53 13.84 -6.96
N LYS A 74 -1.89 12.71 -6.34
CA LYS A 74 -3.03 12.60 -5.41
C LYS A 74 -2.69 12.95 -3.97
N PHE A 75 -1.42 13.22 -3.65
CA PHE A 75 -1.04 13.64 -2.32
C PHE A 75 -1.61 15.02 -2.01
N PRO A 76 -1.91 15.31 -0.72
CA PRO A 76 -2.22 16.67 -0.30
C PRO A 76 -1.11 17.64 -0.71
N GLY A 77 -1.49 18.84 -1.16
CA GLY A 77 -0.53 19.84 -1.64
C GLY A 77 0.49 20.30 -0.57
N THR A 78 0.19 20.08 0.72
CA THR A 78 1.09 20.32 1.85
C THR A 78 1.12 19.10 2.76
N LEU A 79 2.32 18.67 3.12
CA LEU A 79 2.56 17.63 4.13
C LEU A 79 3.14 18.28 5.38
N ASP A 80 2.66 17.86 6.55
CA ASP A 80 3.13 18.40 7.81
C ASP A 80 4.50 17.83 8.16
N GLY A 81 5.49 18.72 8.41
CA GLY A 81 6.82 18.42 8.93
C GLY A 81 7.63 17.41 8.12
N PRO A 82 8.65 16.81 8.73
CA PRO A 82 9.38 15.71 8.13
C PRO A 82 8.46 14.50 7.87
N VAL A 83 8.67 13.81 6.75
CA VAL A 83 7.84 12.71 6.27
C VAL A 83 8.62 11.41 6.25
N VAL A 84 8.05 10.35 6.81
CA VAL A 84 8.58 8.99 6.69
C VAL A 84 7.68 8.17 5.78
N PHE A 85 8.27 7.58 4.75
CA PHE A 85 7.64 6.59 3.89
C PHE A 85 8.05 5.19 4.34
N ILE A 86 7.11 4.25 4.38
CA ILE A 86 7.37 2.84 4.62
C ILE A 86 6.72 2.01 3.52
N GLY A 87 7.55 1.38 2.68
CA GLY A 87 7.11 0.44 1.65
C GLY A 87 7.04 -0.99 2.21
N MET A 88 5.91 -1.65 1.97
CA MET A 88 5.67 -3.00 2.49
C MET A 88 6.37 -4.07 1.65
N ALA A 89 7.16 -4.91 2.30
CA ALA A 89 7.76 -6.06 1.64
C ALA A 89 6.71 -7.17 1.44
N GLU A 90 6.77 -7.83 0.30
CA GLU A 90 7.83 -7.64 -0.66
C GLU A 90 7.36 -6.88 -1.90
N THR A 91 6.06 -6.83 -2.15
CA THR A 91 5.46 -6.35 -3.39
C THR A 91 5.57 -4.85 -3.55
N ALA A 92 5.42 -4.10 -2.47
CA ALA A 92 5.38 -2.64 -2.53
C ALA A 92 6.72 -1.93 -2.29
N VAL A 93 7.84 -2.64 -2.18
CA VAL A 93 9.16 -2.00 -2.01
C VAL A 93 9.49 -1.09 -3.19
N GLY A 94 9.35 -1.58 -4.41
CA GLY A 94 9.60 -0.78 -5.62
C GLY A 94 8.57 0.34 -5.82
N LEU A 95 7.29 0.05 -5.54
CA LEU A 95 6.21 1.03 -5.59
C LEU A 95 6.46 2.18 -4.59
N GLY A 96 6.78 1.82 -3.35
CA GLY A 96 7.07 2.81 -2.30
C GLY A 96 8.25 3.69 -2.63
N ALA A 97 9.34 3.11 -3.15
CA ALA A 97 10.51 3.87 -3.59
C ALA A 97 10.17 4.83 -4.74
N GLY A 98 9.38 4.39 -5.70
CA GLY A 98 8.98 5.21 -6.84
C GLY A 98 8.07 6.37 -6.45
N VAL A 99 7.06 6.12 -5.61
CA VAL A 99 6.18 7.18 -5.08
C VAL A 99 6.98 8.17 -4.22
N PHE A 100 7.87 7.67 -3.36
CA PHE A 100 8.78 8.51 -2.59
C PHE A 100 9.63 9.41 -3.49
N ASP A 101 10.21 8.88 -4.56
CA ASP A 101 11.01 9.65 -5.50
C ASP A 101 10.22 10.78 -6.18
N GLU A 102 8.95 10.57 -6.48
CA GLU A 102 8.08 11.61 -7.02
C GLU A 102 7.72 12.66 -5.98
N VAL A 103 7.26 12.25 -4.80
CA VAL A 103 6.81 13.16 -3.74
C VAL A 103 7.94 14.02 -3.20
N ARG A 104 9.15 13.47 -3.04
CA ARG A 104 10.31 14.23 -2.51
C ARG A 104 10.77 15.39 -3.37
N LYS A 105 10.35 15.46 -4.64
CA LYS A 105 10.64 16.61 -5.51
C LYS A 105 10.00 17.90 -4.98
N HIS A 106 8.88 17.77 -4.28
CA HIS A 106 8.11 18.88 -3.72
C HIS A 106 8.17 18.94 -2.19
N HIS A 107 8.57 17.83 -1.54
CA HIS A 107 8.70 17.67 -0.09
C HIS A 107 10.07 17.05 0.22
N PRO A 108 11.15 17.85 0.22
CA PRO A 108 12.52 17.32 0.31
C PRO A 108 12.87 16.73 1.69
N ASP A 109 12.19 17.15 2.76
CA ASP A 109 12.42 16.63 4.12
C ASP A 109 11.68 15.32 4.35
N CYS A 110 12.09 14.29 3.63
CA CYS A 110 11.51 12.96 3.73
C CYS A 110 12.55 11.84 3.67
N VAL A 111 12.19 10.70 4.26
CA VAL A 111 13.00 9.48 4.29
C VAL A 111 12.14 8.30 3.86
N TYR A 112 12.72 7.40 3.06
CA TYR A 112 12.12 6.14 2.69
C TYR A 112 12.73 4.99 3.48
N LEU A 113 11.87 4.21 4.13
CA LEU A 113 12.16 2.94 4.77
C LEU A 113 11.40 1.82 4.07
N THR A 114 11.87 0.60 4.21
CA THR A 114 11.15 -0.58 3.73
C THR A 114 11.07 -1.62 4.84
N SER A 115 9.99 -2.36 4.89
CA SER A 115 9.98 -3.58 5.69
C SER A 115 10.79 -4.68 4.99
N THR A 116 11.24 -5.65 5.75
CA THR A 116 11.91 -6.86 5.24
C THR A 116 11.40 -8.07 6.00
N ARG A 117 11.51 -9.25 5.38
CA ARG A 117 11.21 -10.55 6.01
C ARG A 117 12.46 -11.21 6.56
N HIS A 118 13.62 -10.62 6.37
CA HIS A 118 14.90 -11.17 6.76
C HIS A 118 15.60 -10.27 7.77
N PRO A 119 16.13 -10.82 8.86
CA PRO A 119 16.96 -10.06 9.80
C PRO A 119 18.18 -9.46 9.10
N VAL A 120 18.49 -8.23 9.45
CA VAL A 120 19.71 -7.53 9.01
C VAL A 120 20.46 -7.03 10.25
N ASP A 121 21.78 -6.81 10.11
CA ASP A 121 22.61 -6.26 11.18
C ASP A 121 22.41 -4.74 11.30
N ALA A 122 21.28 -4.35 11.88
CA ALA A 122 20.90 -2.98 12.11
C ALA A 122 19.96 -2.87 13.32
N GLU A 123 19.80 -1.66 13.85
CA GLU A 123 18.88 -1.39 14.96
C GLU A 123 17.42 -1.49 14.50
N LEU A 124 16.67 -2.39 15.16
CA LEU A 124 15.26 -2.62 14.87
C LEU A 124 14.41 -1.41 15.31
N LEU A 125 13.59 -0.89 14.39
CA LEU A 125 12.61 0.16 14.67
C LEU A 125 11.31 -0.45 15.19
N CYS A 126 10.77 -1.43 14.48
CA CYS A 126 9.64 -2.23 14.93
C CYS A 126 9.52 -3.56 14.16
N GLU A 127 8.76 -4.46 14.75
CA GLU A 127 8.36 -5.75 14.17
C GLU A 127 6.85 -5.90 14.26
N PHE A 128 6.20 -6.47 13.24
CA PHE A 128 4.78 -6.78 13.27
C PHE A 128 4.45 -8.02 12.44
N LYS A 129 3.31 -8.64 12.79
CA LYS A 129 2.81 -9.88 12.16
C LYS A 129 1.57 -9.62 11.34
N GLU A 130 1.44 -10.33 10.23
CA GLU A 130 0.18 -10.45 9.51
C GLU A 130 -0.61 -11.63 10.07
N GLU A 131 -1.88 -11.42 10.47
CA GLU A 131 -2.73 -12.42 11.12
C GLU A 131 -2.96 -13.71 10.30
N HIS A 132 -2.77 -13.68 8.99
CA HIS A 132 -3.12 -14.76 8.07
C HIS A 132 -1.95 -15.36 7.30
N SER A 133 -0.74 -14.95 7.60
CA SER A 133 0.46 -15.43 6.92
C SER A 133 1.23 -16.38 7.83
N HIS A 134 1.57 -17.57 7.31
CA HIS A 134 2.61 -18.43 7.88
C HIS A 134 4.01 -17.88 7.55
N ALA A 135 4.08 -16.70 6.95
CA ALA A 135 5.30 -16.03 6.59
C ALA A 135 5.95 -15.37 7.83
N THR A 136 7.25 -15.18 7.76
CA THR A 136 8.04 -14.45 8.73
C THR A 136 7.50 -13.04 8.95
N ASP A 137 7.70 -12.55 10.15
CA ASP A 137 7.29 -11.21 10.57
C ASP A 137 7.89 -10.12 9.66
N HIS A 138 7.22 -8.98 9.59
CA HIS A 138 7.79 -7.80 8.97
C HIS A 138 8.71 -7.07 9.95
N LEU A 139 9.93 -6.82 9.54
CA LEU A 139 10.94 -6.11 10.29
C LEU A 139 11.20 -4.76 9.63
N ILE A 140 11.27 -3.69 10.40
CA ILE A 140 11.64 -2.36 9.94
C ILE A 140 12.81 -1.88 10.78
N TYR A 141 13.85 -1.38 10.15
CA TYR A 141 15.08 -0.97 10.80
C TYR A 141 15.30 0.54 10.70
N TYR A 142 15.99 1.09 11.70
CA TYR A 142 16.45 2.47 11.63
C TYR A 142 17.47 2.64 10.51
N PRO A 143 17.46 3.79 9.81
CA PRO A 143 18.51 4.09 8.85
C PRO A 143 19.85 4.28 9.57
N VAL A 144 20.95 3.93 8.91
CA VAL A 144 22.30 4.09 9.49
C VAL A 144 22.72 5.55 9.53
N CYS A 145 22.31 6.35 8.57
CA CYS A 145 22.65 7.77 8.47
C CYS A 145 21.99 8.60 9.59
N ALA A 146 22.78 9.36 10.34
CA ALA A 146 22.32 10.17 11.47
C ALA A 146 21.27 11.22 11.04
N GLY A 147 21.43 11.86 9.88
CA GLY A 147 20.45 12.82 9.36
C GLY A 147 19.11 12.17 9.07
N MET A 148 19.09 10.97 8.47
CA MET A 148 17.86 10.22 8.23
C MET A 148 17.21 9.76 9.54
N ARG A 149 18.01 9.38 10.55
CA ARG A 149 17.47 9.07 11.89
C ARG A 149 16.80 10.28 12.52
N GLN A 150 17.37 11.47 12.34
CA GLN A 150 16.76 12.70 12.82
C GLN A 150 15.42 12.95 12.12
N THR A 151 15.33 12.79 10.80
CA THR A 151 14.06 12.91 10.05
C THR A 151 13.02 11.89 10.57
N VAL A 152 13.42 10.65 10.85
CA VAL A 152 12.53 9.63 11.46
C VAL A 152 12.04 10.09 12.84
N ALA A 153 12.93 10.58 13.70
CA ALA A 153 12.57 11.03 15.06
C ALA A 153 11.64 12.25 15.07
N GLU A 154 11.75 13.13 14.08
CA GLU A 154 10.98 14.37 13.96
C GLU A 154 9.74 14.24 13.06
N ALA A 155 9.51 13.09 12.45
CA ALA A 155 8.45 12.88 11.48
C ALA A 155 7.06 13.24 12.01
N GLN A 156 6.31 14.02 11.25
CA GLN A 156 4.94 14.42 11.56
C GLN A 156 3.91 13.75 10.61
N THR A 157 4.34 13.38 9.43
CA THR A 157 3.52 12.61 8.46
C THR A 157 4.16 11.24 8.23
N LEU A 158 3.34 10.20 8.28
CA LEU A 158 3.71 8.83 7.97
C LEU A 158 2.98 8.38 6.69
N VAL A 159 3.73 7.97 5.69
CA VAL A 159 3.21 7.41 4.44
C VAL A 159 3.46 5.92 4.42
N LEU A 160 2.40 5.13 4.36
CA LEU A 160 2.44 3.67 4.27
C LEU A 160 2.08 3.25 2.85
N VAL A 161 2.93 2.45 2.20
CA VAL A 161 2.73 2.03 0.81
C VAL A 161 2.64 0.53 0.71
N ASP A 162 1.52 0.05 0.13
CA ASP A 162 1.31 -1.35 -0.24
C ASP A 162 0.75 -1.44 -1.66
N ASP A 163 0.72 -2.60 -2.26
CA ASP A 163 0.14 -2.77 -3.60
C ASP A 163 -1.40 -2.84 -3.56
N GLU A 164 -1.96 -3.41 -2.51
CA GLU A 164 -3.41 -3.61 -2.34
C GLU A 164 -3.81 -3.43 -0.87
N ALA A 165 -4.90 -2.73 -0.60
CA ALA A 165 -5.57 -2.75 0.70
C ALA A 165 -6.90 -3.51 0.58
N THR A 166 -6.99 -4.72 1.17
CA THR A 166 -8.25 -5.48 1.21
C THR A 166 -9.10 -5.07 2.41
N THR A 167 -8.54 -5.11 3.60
CA THR A 167 -9.18 -4.72 4.85
C THR A 167 -8.43 -3.60 5.58
N GLY A 168 -7.28 -3.21 5.08
CA GLY A 168 -6.38 -2.26 5.73
C GLY A 168 -5.68 -2.78 6.99
N LYS A 169 -5.87 -4.06 7.37
CA LYS A 169 -5.30 -4.65 8.60
C LYS A 169 -3.78 -4.58 8.64
N THR A 170 -3.09 -4.77 7.52
CA THR A 170 -1.62 -4.65 7.43
C THR A 170 -1.15 -3.28 7.89
N PHE A 171 -1.79 -2.22 7.41
CA PHE A 171 -1.49 -0.84 7.83
C PHE A 171 -1.79 -0.62 9.32
N LEU A 172 -2.92 -1.10 9.81
CA LEU A 172 -3.30 -0.96 11.22
C LEU A 172 -2.34 -1.72 12.14
N ASN A 173 -1.92 -2.92 11.79
CA ASN A 173 -0.95 -3.71 12.55
C ASN A 173 0.42 -3.01 12.60
N LEU A 174 0.88 -2.46 11.47
CA LEU A 174 2.11 -1.67 11.44
C LEU A 174 2.01 -0.42 12.32
N LEU A 175 0.90 0.33 12.24
CA LEU A 175 0.67 1.49 13.09
C LEU A 175 0.68 1.13 14.58
N ALA A 176 0.06 0.01 14.95
CA ALA A 176 0.08 -0.49 16.32
C ALA A 176 1.49 -0.84 16.79
N ALA A 177 2.29 -1.51 15.96
CA ALA A 177 3.67 -1.85 16.26
C ALA A 177 4.58 -0.62 16.41
N LEU A 178 4.44 0.36 15.51
CA LEU A 178 5.17 1.63 15.58
C LEU A 178 4.85 2.41 16.86
N ARG A 179 3.59 2.40 17.29
CA ARG A 179 3.19 3.02 18.57
C ARG A 179 3.75 2.26 19.77
N ALA A 180 3.70 0.93 19.73
CA ALA A 180 4.21 0.08 20.80
C ALA A 180 5.73 0.19 20.98
N SER A 181 6.50 0.29 19.88
CA SER A 181 7.95 0.51 19.92
C SER A 181 8.35 1.90 20.42
N GLY A 182 7.39 2.84 20.47
CA GLY A 182 7.64 4.25 20.80
C GLY A 182 8.34 5.03 19.69
N ALA A 183 8.48 4.45 18.49
CA ALA A 183 8.94 5.15 17.31
C ALA A 183 7.85 6.09 16.77
N LEU A 184 8.28 7.09 15.99
CA LEU A 184 7.38 8.02 15.29
C LEU A 184 6.34 8.72 16.20
N ARG A 185 6.73 9.09 17.41
CA ARG A 185 5.83 9.69 18.42
C ARG A 185 5.26 11.04 18.01
N LYS A 186 5.88 11.73 17.07
CA LYS A 186 5.46 13.06 16.61
C LYS A 186 4.52 12.99 15.41
N VAL A 187 4.28 11.78 14.87
CA VAL A 187 3.35 11.59 13.75
C VAL A 187 1.93 11.96 14.16
N ARG A 188 1.31 12.82 13.35
CA ARG A 188 -0.03 13.36 13.54
C ARG A 188 -0.99 12.99 12.41
N ARG A 189 -0.45 12.54 11.27
CA ARG A 189 -1.20 12.17 10.06
C ARG A 189 -0.62 10.92 9.43
N VAL A 190 -1.50 10.09 8.89
CA VAL A 190 -1.15 8.91 8.09
C VAL A 190 -1.66 9.11 6.66
N ILE A 191 -0.86 8.73 5.68
CA ILE A 191 -1.28 8.59 4.28
C ILE A 191 -1.08 7.12 3.90
N ALA A 192 -2.15 6.44 3.52
CA ALA A 192 -2.11 5.08 3.00
C ALA A 192 -2.16 5.11 1.48
N VAL A 193 -1.14 4.56 0.84
CA VAL A 193 -0.97 4.57 -0.62
C VAL A 193 -1.05 3.15 -1.14
N THR A 194 -1.93 2.90 -2.11
CA THR A 194 -2.05 1.59 -2.76
C THR A 194 -2.35 1.75 -4.25
N LEU A 195 -2.18 0.69 -5.03
CA LEU A 195 -2.70 0.66 -6.40
C LEU A 195 -4.22 0.49 -6.37
N THR A 196 -4.71 -0.43 -5.51
CA THR A 196 -6.14 -0.71 -5.32
C THR A 196 -6.51 -0.66 -3.84
N ASP A 197 -7.62 0.00 -3.53
CA ASP A 197 -8.16 0.08 -2.17
C ASP A 197 -9.59 -0.51 -2.11
N TRP A 198 -9.70 -1.65 -1.47
CA TRP A 198 -10.96 -2.37 -1.20
C TRP A 198 -11.37 -2.30 0.27
N SER A 199 -10.65 -1.53 1.08
CA SER A 199 -10.84 -1.48 2.54
C SER A 199 -12.12 -0.75 2.97
N GLY A 200 -12.69 0.06 2.09
CA GLY A 200 -13.87 0.86 2.37
C GLY A 200 -13.67 1.74 3.61
N GLU A 201 -14.71 1.84 4.43
CA GLU A 201 -14.68 2.62 5.67
C GLU A 201 -13.83 1.99 6.79
N ALA A 202 -13.52 0.69 6.70
CA ALA A 202 -12.88 -0.04 7.80
C ALA A 202 -11.52 0.52 8.19
N LEU A 203 -10.70 0.94 7.22
CA LEU A 203 -9.40 1.54 7.49
C LEU A 203 -9.53 2.89 8.19
N TYR A 204 -10.46 3.73 7.75
CA TYR A 204 -10.74 5.04 8.37
C TYR A 204 -11.25 4.90 9.81
N GLN A 205 -12.22 4.02 10.04
CA GLN A 205 -12.85 3.84 11.36
C GLN A 205 -11.86 3.30 12.40
N ASN A 206 -10.86 2.52 11.99
CA ASN A 206 -9.92 1.88 12.90
C ASN A 206 -8.54 2.57 12.94
N CYS A 207 -8.26 3.55 12.08
CA CYS A 207 -7.01 4.29 12.13
C CYS A 207 -6.99 5.23 13.35
N PRO A 208 -5.95 5.14 14.20
CA PRO A 208 -5.88 5.95 15.42
C PRO A 208 -5.45 7.42 15.18
N LEU A 209 -5.15 7.78 13.93
CA LEU A 209 -4.71 9.11 13.51
C LEU A 209 -5.53 9.58 12.30
N PRO A 210 -5.60 10.88 12.03
CA PRO A 210 -6.14 11.39 10.78
C PRO A 210 -5.53 10.67 9.58
N LEU A 211 -6.38 10.06 8.75
CA LEU A 211 -5.99 9.25 7.60
C LEU A 211 -6.37 9.93 6.30
N HIS A 212 -5.48 9.86 5.33
CA HIS A 212 -5.74 10.15 3.93
C HIS A 212 -5.38 8.92 3.09
N THR A 213 -6.25 8.47 2.20
CA THR A 213 -5.98 7.37 1.28
C THR A 213 -5.67 7.90 -0.11
N VAL A 214 -4.69 7.29 -0.74
CA VAL A 214 -4.26 7.55 -2.12
C VAL A 214 -4.27 6.23 -2.87
N SER A 215 -5.11 6.11 -3.88
CA SER A 215 -5.17 4.92 -4.73
C SER A 215 -5.52 5.28 -6.16
N LEU A 216 -5.19 4.40 -7.11
CA LEU A 216 -5.62 4.54 -8.51
C LEU A 216 -7.04 4.05 -8.72
N ILE A 217 -7.43 3.02 -7.95
CA ILE A 217 -8.77 2.44 -7.95
C ILE A 217 -9.19 2.22 -6.50
N SER A 218 -10.42 2.63 -6.18
CA SER A 218 -11.09 2.24 -4.94
C SER A 218 -12.47 1.66 -5.24
N GLY A 219 -12.96 0.79 -4.35
CA GLY A 219 -14.26 0.15 -4.51
C GLY A 219 -14.43 -1.10 -3.66
N SER A 220 -15.13 -2.08 -4.20
CA SER A 220 -15.39 -3.35 -3.52
C SER A 220 -15.38 -4.52 -4.51
N TRP A 221 -15.27 -5.73 -3.98
CA TRP A 221 -15.41 -6.94 -4.78
C TRP A 221 -16.28 -7.98 -4.06
N ARG A 222 -16.90 -8.85 -4.86
CA ARG A 222 -17.70 -9.97 -4.37
C ARG A 222 -17.24 -11.25 -5.04
N TRP A 223 -17.01 -12.28 -4.23
CA TRP A 223 -16.73 -13.64 -4.67
C TRP A 223 -17.97 -14.51 -4.54
N THR A 224 -18.30 -15.22 -5.59
CA THR A 224 -19.39 -16.22 -5.61
C THR A 224 -18.77 -17.56 -5.99
N PRO A 225 -18.64 -18.53 -5.07
CA PRO A 225 -18.16 -19.89 -5.38
C PRO A 225 -19.16 -20.63 -6.23
N GLU A 226 -18.66 -21.54 -7.10
CA GLU A 226 -19.46 -22.54 -7.80
C GLU A 226 -19.55 -23.84 -7.00
#